data_74925b14927c4d686ad730ca55574299
#
_entry.id   74925b14927c4d686ad730ca55574299
#
_cell.length_a   1.000
_cell.length_b   1.000
_cell.length_c   1.000
_cell.angle_alpha   90.00
_cell.angle_beta   90.00
_cell.angle_gamma   90.00
#
_symmetry.space_group_name_H-M   'P 1'
#
loop_
_entity.id
_entity.type
_entity.pdbx_description
1 polymer ?
#
loop_
_entity_poly.entity_id
_entity_poly.type
_entity_poly.pdbx_seq_one_letter_code
_entity_poly.pdbx_strand_id
1 'polypeptide(L)'
;MKTGVIGCLNTNNIGDYIQTLAVIKLIGKEYKILDRESLNSYNDEPRKVIINGWFMENPLNFPPSNNIKPLFISFHINPDIASDFLNSNTVSYLKEHQPIGCRDTFT
;
A
#
# COMPACT_ATOMS: atom_id res chain seq x y z
N MET A 1 -15.28 3.68 -10.31
CA MET A 1 -13.86 3.28 -10.39
C MET A 1 -13.69 1.95 -9.69
N LYS A 2 -12.94 1.04 -10.30
CA LYS A 2 -12.70 -0.29 -9.73
C LYS A 2 -11.82 -0.23 -8.49
N THR A 3 -11.87 -1.27 -7.67
CA THR A 3 -11.18 -1.34 -6.38
C THR A 3 -10.08 -2.38 -6.41
N GLY A 4 -9.02 -2.14 -5.65
CA GLY A 4 -7.94 -3.09 -5.43
C GLY A 4 -7.64 -3.23 -3.94
N VAL A 5 -7.07 -4.35 -3.56
CA VAL A 5 -6.58 -4.61 -2.20
C VAL A 5 -5.12 -5.03 -2.24
N ILE A 6 -4.38 -4.67 -1.20
CA ILE A 6 -2.99 -5.06 -1.08
C ILE A 6 -2.90 -6.52 -0.64
N GLY A 7 -2.15 -7.31 -1.40
CA GLY A 7 -1.78 -8.66 -1.02
C GLY A 7 -0.28 -8.78 -0.85
N CYS A 8 0.15 -9.71 -0.03
CA CYS A 8 1.55 -9.99 0.24
C CYS A 8 1.85 -11.42 -0.20
N LEU A 9 2.16 -11.59 -1.48
CA LEU A 9 2.15 -12.91 -2.12
C LEU A 9 3.28 -13.83 -1.67
N ASN A 10 4.39 -13.26 -1.16
CA ASN A 10 5.58 -14.01 -0.78
C ASN A 10 5.89 -13.92 0.70
N THR A 11 4.86 -13.81 1.54
CA THR A 11 5.04 -13.71 2.99
C THR A 11 4.52 -14.96 3.71
N ASN A 12 5.21 -15.31 4.81
CA ASN A 12 4.74 -16.31 5.77
C ASN A 12 4.08 -15.66 6.99
N ASN A 13 3.94 -14.34 6.99
CA ASN A 13 3.35 -13.61 8.11
C ASN A 13 1.83 -13.64 8.00
N ILE A 14 1.20 -14.36 8.92
CA ILE A 14 -0.27 -14.50 8.94
C ILE A 14 -0.97 -13.14 9.16
N GLY A 15 -0.31 -12.19 9.82
CA GLY A 15 -0.87 -10.84 10.02
C GLY A 15 -1.13 -10.11 8.71
N ASP A 16 -0.26 -10.28 7.72
CA ASP A 16 -0.44 -9.68 6.39
C ASP A 16 -1.70 -10.24 5.71
N TYR A 17 -1.92 -11.55 5.80
CA TYR A 17 -3.13 -12.17 5.25
C TYR A 17 -4.39 -11.70 5.95
N ILE A 18 -4.35 -11.57 7.27
CA ILE A 18 -5.49 -11.10 8.06
C ILE A 18 -5.88 -9.67 7.67
N GLN A 19 -4.89 -8.80 7.46
CA GLN A 19 -5.14 -7.42 7.03
C GLN A 19 -5.78 -7.37 5.64
N THR A 20 -5.31 -8.18 4.72
CA THR A 20 -5.90 -8.29 3.38
C THR A 20 -7.36 -8.74 3.46
N LEU A 21 -7.65 -9.77 4.25
CA LEU A 21 -9.00 -10.28 4.43
C LEU A 21 -9.93 -9.24 5.06
N ALA A 22 -9.44 -8.45 6.01
CA ALA A 22 -10.21 -7.39 6.64
C ALA A 22 -10.62 -6.33 5.61
N VAL A 23 -9.72 -5.93 4.73
CA VAL A 23 -10.02 -4.95 3.67
C VAL A 23 -11.03 -5.53 2.68
N ILE A 24 -10.87 -6.77 2.26
CA ILE A 24 -11.82 -7.45 1.37
C ILE A 24 -13.22 -7.43 1.97
N LYS A 25 -13.33 -7.72 3.26
CA LYS A 25 -14.63 -7.72 3.94
C LYS A 25 -15.30 -6.34 3.93
N LEU A 26 -14.50 -5.27 4.01
CA LEU A 26 -15.02 -3.90 4.03
C LEU A 26 -15.47 -3.42 2.65
N ILE A 27 -14.75 -3.79 1.59
CA ILE A 27 -15.02 -3.24 0.25
C ILE A 27 -16.00 -4.06 -0.58
N GLY A 28 -16.33 -5.27 -0.16
CA GLY A 28 -17.35 -6.09 -0.82
C GLY A 28 -16.81 -7.03 -1.90
N LYS A 29 -17.57 -7.20 -3.01
CA LYS A 29 -17.41 -8.34 -3.91
C LYS A 29 -16.45 -8.13 -5.07
N GLU A 30 -16.29 -6.90 -5.56
CA GLU A 30 -15.49 -6.65 -6.75
C GLU A 30 -14.18 -5.97 -6.39
N TYR A 31 -13.10 -6.74 -6.45
CA TYR A 31 -11.76 -6.24 -6.16
C TYR A 31 -10.72 -7.04 -6.94
N LYS A 32 -9.52 -6.48 -7.06
CA LYS A 32 -8.33 -7.18 -7.55
C LYS A 32 -7.27 -7.13 -6.47
N ILE A 33 -6.57 -8.25 -6.26
CA ILE A 33 -5.43 -8.29 -5.34
C ILE A 33 -4.19 -7.79 -6.07
N LEU A 34 -3.54 -6.79 -5.47
CA LEU A 34 -2.32 -6.19 -5.98
C LEU A 34 -1.16 -6.52 -5.05
N ASP A 35 -0.03 -6.93 -5.62
CA ASP A 35 1.16 -7.24 -4.83
C ASP A 35 1.75 -5.96 -4.24
N ARG A 36 1.93 -5.93 -2.91
CA ARG A 36 2.56 -4.80 -2.20
C ARG A 36 3.91 -4.41 -2.80
N GLU A 37 4.70 -5.40 -3.24
CA GLU A 37 6.05 -5.15 -3.76
C GLU A 37 6.09 -4.81 -5.25
N SER A 38 4.94 -4.69 -5.91
CA SER A 38 4.85 -4.42 -7.35
C SER A 38 3.90 -3.29 -7.69
N LEU A 39 3.56 -2.42 -6.75
CA LEU A 39 2.61 -1.33 -6.98
C LEU A 39 3.10 -0.30 -7.99
N ASN A 40 4.41 -0.08 -8.06
CA ASN A 40 5.02 0.86 -8.98
C ASN A 40 4.92 0.41 -10.45
N SER A 41 4.77 -0.87 -10.70
CA SER A 41 4.67 -1.43 -12.05
C SER A 41 3.24 -1.70 -12.51
N TYR A 42 2.24 -1.35 -11.70
CA TYR A 42 0.85 -1.54 -12.06
C TYR A 42 0.49 -0.66 -13.27
N ASN A 43 0.04 -1.28 -14.36
CA ASN A 43 -0.26 -0.58 -15.61
C ASN A 43 -1.62 -0.92 -16.21
N ASP A 44 -2.49 -1.52 -15.43
CA ASP A 44 -3.86 -1.84 -15.82
C ASP A 44 -4.78 -0.62 -15.59
N GLU A 45 -6.08 -0.80 -15.76
CA GLU A 45 -7.05 0.30 -15.59
C GLU A 45 -6.99 0.94 -14.19
N PRO A 46 -7.34 2.22 -14.07
CA PRO A 46 -7.29 2.92 -12.79
C PRO A 46 -8.13 2.24 -11.71
N ARG A 47 -7.57 2.13 -10.50
CA ARG A 47 -8.24 1.51 -9.35
C ARG A 47 -8.07 2.36 -8.11
N LYS A 48 -9.10 2.37 -7.27
CA LYS A 48 -8.99 2.85 -5.89
C LYS A 48 -8.45 1.73 -5.04
N VAL A 49 -7.37 1.99 -4.30
CA VAL A 49 -6.70 0.97 -3.49
C VAL A 49 -6.53 1.46 -2.07
N ILE A 50 -7.01 0.67 -1.11
CA ILE A 50 -6.71 0.90 0.30
C ILE A 50 -5.29 0.39 0.55
N ILE A 51 -4.39 1.30 0.89
CA ILE A 51 -3.00 0.99 1.21
C ILE A 51 -2.86 0.95 2.72
N ASN A 52 -2.66 -0.25 3.24
CA ASN A 52 -2.64 -0.51 4.67
C ASN A 52 -1.53 -1.50 5.03
N GLY A 53 -1.21 -1.59 6.30
CA GLY A 53 -0.28 -2.55 6.83
C GLY A 53 1.18 -2.16 6.66
N TRP A 54 2.03 -3.15 6.77
CA TRP A 54 3.49 -3.00 6.79
C TRP A 54 4.04 -2.74 5.39
N PHE A 55 4.80 -1.67 5.24
CA PHE A 55 5.47 -1.28 4.00
C PHE A 55 6.96 -1.07 4.28
N MET A 56 7.84 -1.67 3.63
CA MET A 56 7.78 -2.74 2.64
C MET A 56 9.16 -3.40 2.62
N GLU A 57 9.40 -4.41 1.78
CA GLU A 57 10.71 -5.04 1.71
C GLU A 57 11.70 -4.25 0.86
N ASN A 58 11.29 -3.86 -0.35
CA ASN A 58 12.15 -3.09 -1.26
C ASN A 58 11.61 -1.67 -1.45
N PRO A 59 12.25 -0.65 -0.85
CA PRO A 59 11.77 0.73 -0.94
C PRO A 59 11.82 1.32 -2.35
N LEU A 60 12.58 0.73 -3.27
CA LEU A 60 12.64 1.17 -4.65
C LEU A 60 11.34 0.90 -5.41
N ASN A 61 10.48 0.04 -4.89
CA ASN A 61 9.18 -0.28 -5.49
C ASN A 61 8.06 0.68 -5.05
N PHE A 62 8.40 1.79 -4.43
CA PHE A 62 7.47 2.85 -4.04
C PHE A 62 7.95 4.17 -4.65
N PRO A 63 7.09 5.11 -5.07
CA PRO A 63 5.65 5.15 -4.91
C PRO A 63 4.89 4.29 -5.94
N PRO A 64 3.59 4.05 -5.67
CA PRO A 64 2.73 3.35 -6.61
C PRO A 64 2.57 4.06 -7.95
N SER A 65 2.19 3.30 -8.97
CA SER A 65 1.86 3.81 -10.29
C SER A 65 0.73 4.86 -10.25
N ASN A 66 0.72 5.75 -11.24
CA ASN A 66 -0.32 6.77 -11.38
C ASN A 66 -1.73 6.19 -11.60
N ASN A 67 -1.84 4.94 -12.01
CA ASN A 67 -3.12 4.27 -12.17
C ASN A 67 -3.70 3.74 -10.84
N ILE A 68 -2.97 3.91 -9.75
CA ILE A 68 -3.46 3.60 -8.41
C ILE A 68 -3.89 4.90 -7.74
N LYS A 69 -5.16 4.95 -7.29
CA LYS A 69 -5.70 6.07 -6.49
C LYS A 69 -5.73 5.61 -5.04
N PRO A 70 -4.74 6.00 -4.24
CA PRO A 70 -4.57 5.44 -2.90
C PRO A 70 -5.47 6.07 -1.85
N LEU A 71 -5.84 5.26 -0.86
CA LEU A 71 -6.35 5.72 0.41
C LEU A 71 -5.52 5.04 1.50
N PHE A 72 -4.77 5.82 2.26
CA PHE A 72 -3.89 5.29 3.29
C PHE A 72 -4.62 5.12 4.62
N ILE A 73 -4.74 3.87 5.07
CA ILE A 73 -5.39 3.53 6.34
C ILE A 73 -4.51 2.54 7.08
N SER A 74 -4.17 2.82 8.32
CA SER A 74 -3.30 1.95 9.14
C SER A 74 -1.97 1.64 8.45
N PHE A 75 -1.41 2.63 7.78
CA PHE A 75 -0.14 2.52 7.06
C PHE A 75 1.03 2.49 8.04
N HIS A 76 1.98 1.59 7.81
CA HIS A 76 3.17 1.46 8.65
C HIS A 76 4.41 1.34 7.77
N ILE A 77 5.39 2.21 8.02
CA ILE A 77 6.67 2.17 7.32
C ILE A 77 7.61 1.25 8.09
N ASN A 78 8.17 0.26 7.38
CA ASN A 78 9.19 -0.63 7.93
C ASN A 78 10.39 0.20 8.41
N PRO A 79 10.76 0.16 9.71
CA PRO A 79 11.87 0.96 10.23
C PRO A 79 13.21 0.64 9.56
N ASP A 80 13.41 -0.60 9.12
CA ASP A 80 14.68 -1.05 8.53
C ASP A 80 14.97 -0.38 7.18
N ILE A 81 13.93 0.07 6.46
CA ILE A 81 14.10 0.71 5.15
C ILE A 81 13.66 2.18 5.16
N ALA A 82 13.32 2.74 6.32
CA ALA A 82 12.69 4.05 6.39
C ALA A 82 13.55 5.15 5.75
N SER A 83 14.85 5.15 5.94
CA SER A 83 15.73 6.18 5.38
C SER A 83 15.75 6.15 3.84
N ASP A 84 15.75 4.97 3.23
CA ASP A 84 15.70 4.83 1.77
C ASP A 84 14.28 5.03 1.23
N PHE A 85 13.28 4.62 2.00
CA PHE A 85 11.87 4.76 1.63
C PHE A 85 11.45 6.24 1.56
N LEU A 86 11.90 7.06 2.49
CA LEU A 86 11.53 8.46 2.62
C LEU A 86 12.42 9.36 1.74
N ASN A 87 12.65 8.94 0.50
CA ASN A 87 13.31 9.78 -0.50
C ASN A 87 12.36 10.90 -1.00
N SER A 88 12.90 11.83 -1.80
CA SER A 88 12.12 12.99 -2.25
C SER A 88 10.87 12.63 -3.05
N ASN A 89 10.93 11.58 -3.86
CA ASN A 89 9.78 11.12 -4.65
C ASN A 89 8.67 10.58 -3.76
N THR A 90 9.01 9.77 -2.76
CA THR A 90 8.05 9.21 -1.81
C THR A 90 7.42 10.31 -0.96
N VAL A 91 8.22 11.26 -0.45
CA VAL A 91 7.69 12.36 0.36
C VAL A 91 6.73 13.23 -0.45
N SER A 92 7.06 13.55 -1.69
CA SER A 92 6.16 14.29 -2.58
C SER A 92 4.86 13.54 -2.84
N TYR A 93 4.95 12.24 -3.07
CA TYR A 93 3.78 11.39 -3.29
C TYR A 93 2.86 11.37 -2.07
N LEU A 94 3.42 11.20 -0.88
CA LEU A 94 2.63 11.18 0.36
C LEU A 94 1.96 12.53 0.63
N LYS A 95 2.66 13.63 0.36
CA LYS A 95 2.06 14.96 0.50
C LYS A 95 0.89 15.17 -0.44
N GLU A 96 1.01 14.70 -1.68
CA GLU A 96 -0.04 14.81 -2.69
C GLU A 96 -1.29 14.02 -2.32
N HIS A 97 -1.14 12.91 -1.58
CA HIS A 97 -2.23 11.99 -1.26
C HIS A 97 -2.68 12.05 0.20
N GLN A 98 -2.43 13.16 0.88
CA GLN A 98 -2.92 13.36 2.24
C GLN A 98 -4.46 13.34 2.30
N PRO A 99 -5.07 12.92 3.43
CA PRO A 99 -4.42 12.52 4.69
C PRO A 99 -3.85 11.10 4.65
N ILE A 100 -2.81 10.86 5.46
CA ILE A 100 -2.17 9.56 5.59
C ILE A 100 -2.54 8.98 6.96
N GLY A 101 -3.40 7.97 6.98
CA GLY A 101 -3.77 7.27 8.21
C GLY A 101 -2.68 6.30 8.64
N CYS A 102 -1.98 6.62 9.72
CA CYS A 102 -0.85 5.85 10.21
C CYS A 102 -1.26 4.91 11.33
N ARG A 103 -0.62 3.72 11.36
CA ARG A 103 -0.89 2.71 12.39
C ARG A 103 -0.26 3.07 13.74
N ASP A 104 0.83 3.84 13.72
CA ASP A 104 1.60 4.18 14.92
C ASP A 104 2.23 5.57 14.80
N THR A 105 2.82 6.04 15.89
CA THR A 105 3.42 7.37 15.95
C THR A 105 4.78 7.46 15.24
N PHE A 106 5.46 6.34 15.02
CA PHE A 106 6.69 6.30 14.24
C PHE A 106 6.45 6.70 12.79
N THR A 107 5.40 6.12 12.19
CA THR A 107 5.02 6.39 10.82
C THR A 107 4.41 7.78 10.68
#